data_95b39ca469500b32d57daf2d776d8a75
#
_entry.id   95b39ca469500b32d57daf2d776d8a75
#
_cell.length_a   1.000
_cell.length_b   1.000
_cell.length_c   1.000
_cell.angle_alpha   90.00
_cell.angle_beta   90.00
_cell.angle_gamma   90.00
#
_symmetry.space_group_name_H-M   'P 1'
#
loop_
_entity.id
_entity.type
_entity.pdbx_description
1 polymer ?
#
loop_
_entity_poly.entity_id
_entity_poly.type
_entity_poly.pdbx_seq_one_letter_code
_entity_poly.pdbx_strand_id
1 'polypeptide(L)'
;VLGTLRALCESGLAIHVVGTIAAAENMPSGKATRPGDIVSTMSGQTVEILNTDAEGRLVLCDTLTYVKRFNPELVIDIATLTGACVVALGSVLTGMFTPDDKLAAELSEAGQNSFDRVWRMPVIDDYQEQLDSPFADIANIGGPKAGAVTAACFLQRFTRDYRWAHLDIAGTAWNSGANK
;
A
#
# COMPACT_ATOMS: atom_id res chain seq x y z
N VAL A 1 7.58 1.88 -9.28
CA VAL A 1 6.74 2.12 -10.47
C VAL A 1 7.60 2.49 -11.68
N LEU A 2 8.36 3.61 -11.66
CA LEU A 2 9.15 4.03 -12.84
C LEU A 2 10.16 2.97 -13.30
N GLY A 3 10.90 2.35 -12.36
CA GLY A 3 11.83 1.27 -12.69
C GLY A 3 11.14 0.04 -13.29
N THR A 4 9.98 -0.33 -12.76
CA THR A 4 9.16 -1.43 -13.28
C THR A 4 8.69 -1.13 -14.72
N LEU A 5 8.16 0.08 -14.97
CA LEU A 5 7.74 0.48 -16.33
C LEU A 5 8.90 0.47 -17.31
N ARG A 6 10.08 0.94 -16.91
CA ARG A 6 11.30 0.88 -17.72
C ARG A 6 11.66 -0.56 -18.07
N ALA A 7 11.71 -1.45 -17.08
CA ALA A 7 12.03 -2.85 -17.30
C ALA A 7 11.02 -3.54 -18.24
N LEU A 8 9.73 -3.24 -18.08
CA LEU A 8 8.69 -3.76 -18.98
C LEU A 8 8.85 -3.26 -20.40
N CYS A 9 9.14 -1.98 -20.61
CA CYS A 9 9.41 -1.44 -21.94
C CYS A 9 10.65 -2.09 -22.60
N GLU A 10 11.72 -2.28 -21.83
CA GLU A 10 12.96 -2.89 -22.31
C GLU A 10 12.80 -4.40 -22.61
N SER A 11 11.88 -5.09 -21.91
CA SER A 11 11.62 -6.52 -22.13
C SER A 11 10.84 -6.85 -23.40
N GLY A 12 10.16 -5.87 -24.00
CA GLY A 12 9.37 -6.06 -25.21
C GLY A 12 8.15 -6.99 -25.06
N LEU A 13 7.66 -7.19 -23.82
CA LEU A 13 6.48 -8.02 -23.57
C LEU A 13 5.22 -7.39 -24.16
N ALA A 14 4.40 -8.21 -24.83
CA ALA A 14 3.12 -7.78 -25.42
C ALA A 14 2.01 -7.72 -24.34
N ILE A 15 2.16 -6.79 -23.39
CA ILE A 15 1.20 -6.55 -22.30
C ILE A 15 0.80 -5.08 -22.25
N HIS A 16 -0.43 -4.81 -21.80
CA HIS A 16 -0.90 -3.45 -21.53
C HIS A 16 -0.73 -3.13 -20.05
N VAL A 17 0.11 -2.17 -19.73
CA VAL A 17 0.37 -1.74 -18.35
C VAL A 17 0.18 -0.24 -18.23
N VAL A 18 -0.52 0.17 -17.18
CA VAL A 18 -0.69 1.57 -16.79
C VAL A 18 0.07 1.80 -15.48
N GLY A 19 1.03 2.70 -15.51
CA GLY A 19 1.73 3.14 -14.29
C GLY A 19 1.12 4.42 -13.74
N THR A 20 0.79 4.41 -12.45
CA THR A 20 0.33 5.59 -11.72
C THR A 20 1.30 5.93 -10.59
N ILE A 21 1.51 7.21 -10.35
CA ILE A 21 2.37 7.71 -9.27
C ILE A 21 1.54 8.64 -8.40
N ALA A 22 1.36 8.25 -7.14
CA ALA A 22 0.72 9.07 -6.13
C ALA A 22 1.74 10.10 -5.62
N ALA A 23 1.67 11.33 -6.12
CA ALA A 23 2.57 12.40 -5.74
C ALA A 23 1.80 13.56 -5.09
N ALA A 24 2.09 13.84 -3.83
CA ALA A 24 1.49 14.91 -3.06
C ALA A 24 2.55 15.62 -2.22
N GLU A 25 2.36 16.93 -1.98
CA GLU A 25 3.17 17.64 -0.99
C GLU A 25 2.92 17.09 0.41
N ASN A 26 3.99 16.92 1.18
CA ASN A 26 3.97 16.45 2.56
C ASN A 26 4.86 17.35 3.42
N MET A 27 4.38 18.58 3.69
CA MET A 27 5.13 19.63 4.39
C MET A 27 4.35 20.17 5.59
N PRO A 28 5.02 20.47 6.70
CA PRO A 28 4.39 21.16 7.82
C PRO A 28 3.89 22.55 7.37
N SER A 29 2.66 22.88 7.73
CA SER A 29 2.12 24.21 7.48
C SER A 29 0.96 24.53 8.42
N GLY A 30 0.58 25.80 8.52
CA GLY A 30 -0.62 26.21 9.26
C GLY A 30 -1.94 25.72 8.66
N LYS A 31 -1.92 25.19 7.43
CA LYS A 31 -3.08 24.62 6.71
C LYS A 31 -3.00 23.10 6.58
N ALA A 32 -1.94 22.47 7.12
CA ALA A 32 -1.80 21.02 7.05
C ALA A 32 -2.90 20.33 7.85
N THR A 33 -3.24 19.12 7.41
CA THR A 33 -4.17 18.20 8.10
C THR A 33 -3.71 17.95 9.55
N ARG A 34 -4.65 17.86 10.47
CA ARG A 34 -4.41 17.67 11.90
C ARG A 34 -5.08 16.39 12.39
N PRO A 35 -4.58 15.79 13.48
CA PRO A 35 -5.31 14.71 14.15
C PRO A 35 -6.71 15.19 14.56
N GLY A 36 -7.72 14.37 14.25
CA GLY A 36 -9.14 14.68 14.43
C GLY A 36 -9.83 15.28 13.22
N ASP A 37 -9.09 15.66 12.17
CA ASP A 37 -9.71 16.07 10.91
C ASP A 37 -10.37 14.86 10.23
N ILE A 38 -11.49 15.11 9.53
CA ILE A 38 -12.15 14.13 8.69
C ILE A 38 -12.05 14.57 7.24
N VAL A 39 -11.56 13.69 6.39
CA VAL A 39 -11.40 13.94 4.96
C VAL A 39 -12.27 13.00 4.14
N SER A 40 -12.78 13.47 3.00
CA SER A 40 -13.47 12.63 2.02
C SER A 40 -12.49 12.16 0.97
N THR A 41 -12.45 10.84 0.73
CA THR A 41 -11.62 10.25 -0.32
C THR A 41 -12.31 10.33 -1.67
N MET A 42 -11.57 10.05 -2.75
CA MET A 42 -12.11 9.95 -4.12
C MET A 42 -13.22 8.89 -4.24
N SER A 43 -13.23 7.87 -3.40
CA SER A 43 -14.28 6.85 -3.38
C SER A 43 -15.59 7.32 -2.73
N GLY A 44 -15.57 8.47 -2.05
CA GLY A 44 -16.67 9.00 -1.25
C GLY A 44 -16.65 8.54 0.20
N GLN A 45 -15.81 7.58 0.58
CA GLN A 45 -15.63 7.19 1.99
C GLN A 45 -14.95 8.31 2.76
N THR A 46 -15.39 8.53 3.99
CA THR A 46 -14.79 9.49 4.92
C THR A 46 -13.73 8.81 5.78
N VAL A 47 -12.63 9.50 6.06
CA VAL A 47 -11.53 9.00 6.87
C VAL A 47 -11.23 9.96 8.00
N GLU A 48 -11.25 9.47 9.24
CA GLU A 48 -10.77 10.18 10.41
C GLU A 48 -9.25 10.08 10.49
N ILE A 49 -8.58 11.23 10.57
CA ILE A 49 -7.13 11.30 10.69
C ILE A 49 -6.74 11.24 12.15
N LEU A 50 -6.29 10.10 12.63
CA LEU A 50 -5.79 9.91 13.99
C LEU A 50 -4.28 10.14 14.10
N ASN A 51 -3.54 9.88 12.99
CA ASN A 51 -2.11 10.10 12.90
C ASN A 51 -1.76 10.70 11.54
N THR A 52 -1.18 11.88 11.52
CA THR A 52 -0.79 12.59 10.30
C THR A 52 0.45 11.98 9.63
N ASP A 53 1.25 11.17 10.33
CA ASP A 53 2.39 10.40 9.78
C ASP A 53 1.94 9.11 9.05
N ALA A 54 0.63 8.87 8.98
CA ALA A 54 0.01 7.82 8.17
C ALA A 54 -0.68 8.39 6.93
N GLU A 55 -0.06 9.36 6.27
CA GLU A 55 -0.55 10.09 5.09
C GLU A 55 -0.40 9.27 3.79
N GLY A 56 0.63 8.44 3.68
CA GLY A 56 0.91 7.67 2.47
C GLY A 56 -0.26 6.79 2.05
N ARG A 57 -0.96 6.17 2.99
CA ARG A 57 -2.16 5.36 2.69
C ARG A 57 -3.35 6.21 2.23
N LEU A 58 -3.44 7.48 2.63
CA LEU A 58 -4.47 8.41 2.15
C LEU A 58 -4.25 8.79 0.70
N VAL A 59 -3.00 9.06 0.31
CA VAL A 59 -2.65 9.32 -1.09
C VAL A 59 -2.85 8.08 -1.95
N LEU A 60 -2.49 6.89 -1.43
CA LEU A 60 -2.69 5.62 -2.12
C LEU A 60 -4.16 5.26 -2.30
N CYS A 61 -5.03 5.47 -1.32
CA CYS A 61 -6.44 5.10 -1.44
C CYS A 61 -7.15 5.85 -2.58
N ASP A 62 -6.80 7.11 -2.80
CA ASP A 62 -7.30 7.88 -3.94
C ASP A 62 -6.72 7.39 -5.26
N THR A 63 -5.42 7.05 -5.29
CA THR A 63 -4.79 6.46 -6.46
C THR A 63 -5.40 5.10 -6.81
N LEU A 64 -5.64 4.23 -5.82
CA LEU A 64 -6.29 2.93 -6.00
C LEU A 64 -7.75 3.06 -6.46
N THR A 65 -8.44 4.12 -6.05
CA THR A 65 -9.77 4.47 -6.59
C THR A 65 -9.67 4.99 -8.02
N TYR A 66 -8.69 5.83 -8.31
CA TYR A 66 -8.48 6.42 -9.63
C TYR A 66 -8.18 5.38 -10.72
N VAL A 67 -7.40 4.34 -10.42
CA VAL A 67 -7.01 3.33 -11.40
C VAL A 67 -8.18 2.49 -11.91
N LYS A 68 -9.33 2.46 -11.22
CA LYS A 68 -10.56 1.77 -11.67
C LYS A 68 -11.02 2.22 -13.05
N ARG A 69 -10.74 3.47 -13.44
CA ARG A 69 -11.09 4.01 -14.78
C ARG A 69 -10.43 3.28 -15.93
N PHE A 70 -9.34 2.57 -15.68
CA PHE A 70 -8.62 1.79 -16.69
C PHE A 70 -9.11 0.34 -16.78
N ASN A 71 -10.10 -0.05 -15.95
CA ASN A 71 -10.65 -1.40 -15.84
C ASN A 71 -9.55 -2.48 -15.72
N PRO A 72 -8.66 -2.39 -14.70
CA PRO A 72 -7.52 -3.28 -14.56
C PRO A 72 -7.97 -4.69 -14.16
N GLU A 73 -7.33 -5.72 -14.72
CA GLU A 73 -7.46 -7.10 -14.25
C GLU A 73 -6.72 -7.31 -12.92
N LEU A 74 -5.60 -6.60 -12.76
CA LEU A 74 -4.72 -6.69 -11.61
C LEU A 74 -4.11 -5.32 -11.30
N VAL A 75 -4.07 -4.98 -10.03
CA VAL A 75 -3.32 -3.81 -9.53
C VAL A 75 -2.29 -4.27 -8.51
N ILE A 76 -1.04 -3.86 -8.69
CA ILE A 76 0.02 -4.02 -7.69
C ILE A 76 0.47 -2.62 -7.29
N ASP A 77 0.27 -2.26 -6.03
CA ASP A 77 0.83 -1.02 -5.50
C ASP A 77 2.09 -1.31 -4.68
N ILE A 78 3.02 -0.36 -4.71
CA ILE A 78 4.35 -0.50 -4.11
C ILE A 78 4.65 0.79 -3.36
N ALA A 79 4.86 0.70 -2.06
CA ALA A 79 5.17 1.85 -1.22
C ALA A 79 6.08 1.49 -0.03
N THR A 80 6.87 2.46 0.41
CA THR A 80 7.55 2.43 1.72
C THR A 80 6.54 2.83 2.80
N LEU A 81 5.55 1.94 3.06
CA LEU A 81 4.34 2.38 3.73
C LEU A 81 4.46 2.39 5.25
N THR A 82 5.10 1.36 5.84
CA THR A 82 5.03 1.23 7.30
C THR A 82 6.37 0.89 7.96
N GLY A 83 6.69 1.62 9.04
CA GLY A 83 7.77 1.21 9.95
C GLY A 83 7.48 -0.14 10.62
N ALA A 84 6.22 -0.51 10.78
CA ALA A 84 5.82 -1.81 11.31
C ALA A 84 6.27 -2.98 10.43
N CYS A 85 6.28 -2.82 9.11
CA CYS A 85 6.81 -3.83 8.18
C CYS A 85 8.32 -3.98 8.34
N VAL A 86 9.04 -2.87 8.54
CA VAL A 86 10.49 -2.90 8.84
C VAL A 86 10.78 -3.67 10.13
N VAL A 87 9.99 -3.46 11.17
CA VAL A 87 10.13 -4.18 12.46
C VAL A 87 9.83 -5.67 12.28
N ALA A 88 8.85 -6.03 11.46
CA ALA A 88 8.42 -7.42 11.27
C ALA A 88 9.39 -8.23 10.39
N LEU A 89 9.89 -7.66 9.29
CA LEU A 89 10.61 -8.38 8.23
C LEU A 89 12.05 -7.90 8.02
N GLY A 90 12.44 -6.81 8.65
CA GLY A 90 13.76 -6.21 8.45
C GLY A 90 13.95 -5.70 7.03
N SER A 91 15.17 -5.88 6.49
CA SER A 91 15.58 -5.40 5.17
C SER A 91 15.79 -6.52 4.13
N VAL A 92 15.28 -7.73 4.42
CA VAL A 92 15.55 -8.93 3.59
C VAL A 92 14.37 -9.31 2.72
N LEU A 93 13.16 -9.11 3.20
CA LEU A 93 11.92 -9.48 2.53
C LEU A 93 10.97 -8.30 2.46
N THR A 94 10.32 -8.15 1.31
CA THR A 94 9.22 -7.21 1.12
C THR A 94 7.94 -7.78 1.73
N GLY A 95 7.19 -6.97 2.47
CA GLY A 95 5.85 -7.37 2.96
C GLY A 95 4.86 -7.40 1.81
N MET A 96 4.25 -8.55 1.55
CA MET A 96 3.21 -8.71 0.54
C MET A 96 1.85 -8.89 1.21
N PHE A 97 0.86 -8.13 0.77
CA PHE A 97 -0.51 -8.17 1.28
C PHE A 97 -1.48 -8.36 0.14
N THR A 98 -2.21 -9.45 0.14
CA THR A 98 -3.28 -9.74 -0.83
C THR A 98 -4.26 -10.75 -0.25
N PRO A 99 -5.58 -10.58 -0.47
CA PRO A 99 -6.57 -11.61 -0.14
C PRO A 99 -6.63 -12.75 -1.16
N ASP A 100 -5.99 -12.59 -2.34
CA ASP A 100 -6.00 -13.55 -3.45
C ASP A 100 -4.85 -14.57 -3.28
N ASP A 101 -5.19 -15.83 -2.94
CA ASP A 101 -4.21 -16.90 -2.72
C ASP A 101 -3.41 -17.24 -3.99
N LYS A 102 -4.06 -17.17 -5.15
CA LYS A 102 -3.39 -17.43 -6.42
C LYS A 102 -2.37 -16.35 -6.75
N LEU A 103 -2.76 -15.08 -6.58
CA LEU A 103 -1.86 -13.95 -6.77
C LEU A 103 -0.68 -14.00 -5.79
N ALA A 104 -0.93 -14.37 -4.53
CA ALA A 104 0.12 -14.53 -3.54
C ALA A 104 1.16 -15.59 -3.96
N ALA A 105 0.71 -16.73 -4.49
CA ALA A 105 1.60 -17.78 -4.99
C ALA A 105 2.40 -17.30 -6.21
N GLU A 106 1.74 -16.66 -7.18
CA GLU A 106 2.36 -16.11 -8.40
C GLU A 106 3.46 -15.08 -8.05
N LEU A 107 3.17 -14.13 -7.14
CA LEU A 107 4.14 -13.12 -6.71
C LEU A 107 5.28 -13.73 -5.89
N SER A 108 5.01 -14.73 -5.06
CA SER A 108 6.05 -15.41 -4.29
C SER A 108 7.02 -16.16 -5.20
N GLU A 109 6.51 -16.86 -6.20
CA GLU A 109 7.33 -17.55 -7.20
C GLU A 109 8.17 -16.56 -8.02
N ALA A 110 7.56 -15.50 -8.51
CA ALA A 110 8.25 -14.44 -9.26
C ALA A 110 9.37 -13.80 -8.41
N GLY A 111 9.09 -13.51 -7.14
CA GLY A 111 10.07 -12.96 -6.21
C GLY A 111 11.26 -13.90 -5.95
N GLN A 112 11.02 -15.20 -5.84
CA GLN A 112 12.10 -16.20 -5.71
C GLN A 112 12.96 -16.27 -6.97
N ASN A 113 12.33 -16.28 -8.14
CA ASN A 113 13.03 -16.40 -9.42
C ASN A 113 13.87 -15.15 -9.76
N SER A 114 13.42 -13.97 -9.35
CA SER A 114 14.12 -12.69 -9.57
C SER A 114 15.05 -12.28 -8.42
N PHE A 115 15.05 -13.02 -7.31
CA PHE A 115 15.73 -12.66 -6.06
C PHE A 115 15.20 -11.35 -5.42
N ASP A 116 13.98 -10.91 -5.77
CA ASP A 116 13.24 -9.83 -5.14
C ASP A 116 12.09 -10.42 -4.30
N ARG A 117 12.49 -11.03 -3.20
CA ARG A 117 11.65 -11.95 -2.41
C ARG A 117 10.63 -11.20 -1.57
N VAL A 118 9.42 -11.79 -1.52
CA VAL A 118 8.31 -11.30 -0.73
C VAL A 118 7.93 -12.28 0.39
N TRP A 119 7.28 -11.77 1.43
CA TRP A 119 6.67 -12.59 2.47
C TRP A 119 5.21 -12.18 2.65
N ARG A 120 4.29 -13.14 2.48
CA ARG A 120 2.86 -12.86 2.60
C ARG A 120 2.48 -12.61 4.06
N MET A 121 1.85 -11.46 4.29
CA MET A 121 1.26 -11.04 5.55
C MET A 121 -0.27 -11.16 5.46
N PRO A 122 -0.98 -11.32 6.60
CA PRO A 122 -2.43 -11.51 6.58
C PRO A 122 -3.17 -10.24 6.12
N VAL A 123 -4.26 -10.45 5.37
CA VAL A 123 -5.28 -9.44 5.07
C VAL A 123 -6.62 -10.12 5.25
N ILE A 124 -7.18 -10.05 6.46
CA ILE A 124 -8.44 -10.69 6.84
C ILE A 124 -9.36 -9.71 7.55
N ASP A 125 -10.64 -9.98 7.51
CA ASP A 125 -11.67 -9.04 8.00
C ASP A 125 -11.59 -8.78 9.51
N ASP A 126 -11.05 -9.71 10.30
CA ASP A 126 -10.87 -9.56 11.76
C ASP A 126 -10.04 -8.31 12.14
N TYR A 127 -9.16 -7.84 11.25
CA TYR A 127 -8.40 -6.61 11.47
C TYR A 127 -9.14 -5.33 11.07
N GLN A 128 -10.27 -5.43 10.36
CA GLN A 128 -11.03 -4.25 9.92
C GLN A 128 -11.63 -3.49 11.09
N GLU A 129 -12.04 -4.18 12.16
CA GLU A 129 -12.59 -3.57 13.38
C GLU A 129 -11.61 -2.60 14.04
N GLN A 130 -10.30 -2.81 13.89
CA GLN A 130 -9.29 -1.91 14.43
C GLN A 130 -9.26 -0.54 13.74
N LEU A 131 -9.89 -0.44 12.57
CA LEU A 131 -9.98 0.79 11.79
C LEU A 131 -11.32 1.51 11.97
N ASP A 132 -12.19 1.04 12.85
CA ASP A 132 -13.48 1.66 13.08
C ASP A 132 -13.31 3.07 13.67
N SER A 133 -14.11 4.00 13.20
CA SER A 133 -14.18 5.37 13.69
C SER A 133 -15.60 5.68 14.14
N PRO A 134 -15.80 6.37 15.26
CA PRO A 134 -17.12 6.84 15.65
C PRO A 134 -17.59 8.08 14.86
N PHE A 135 -16.72 8.70 14.06
CA PHE A 135 -16.97 9.98 13.40
C PHE A 135 -16.88 9.91 11.87
N ALA A 136 -16.30 8.84 11.30
CA ALA A 136 -16.11 8.64 9.88
C ALA A 136 -16.35 7.18 9.51
N ASP A 137 -16.32 6.86 8.21
CA ASP A 137 -16.47 5.47 7.76
C ASP A 137 -15.28 4.60 8.16
N ILE A 138 -14.10 5.20 8.38
CA ILE A 138 -12.86 4.51 8.73
C ILE A 138 -11.88 5.49 9.38
N ALA A 139 -11.03 4.98 10.28
CA ALA A 139 -9.84 5.72 10.76
C ALA A 139 -8.63 5.41 9.89
N ASN A 140 -7.67 6.35 9.79
CA ASN A 140 -6.47 6.13 8.98
C ASN A 140 -5.45 5.19 9.64
N ILE A 141 -5.57 4.88 10.94
CA ILE A 141 -4.75 3.90 11.67
C ILE A 141 -5.59 3.03 12.58
N GLY A 142 -5.15 1.79 12.81
CA GLY A 142 -5.75 0.83 13.74
C GLY A 142 -5.05 0.75 15.11
N GLY A 143 -4.35 1.81 15.52
CA GLY A 143 -3.57 1.80 16.78
C GLY A 143 -2.18 1.18 16.62
N PRO A 144 -1.47 0.86 17.73
CA PRO A 144 -0.06 0.47 17.72
C PRO A 144 0.19 -0.99 17.31
N LYS A 145 -0.84 -1.84 17.32
CA LYS A 145 -0.70 -3.27 17.02
C LYS A 145 -0.96 -3.55 15.54
N ALA A 146 -0.24 -4.53 14.98
CA ALA A 146 -0.42 -5.00 13.60
C ALA A 146 -0.36 -3.87 12.55
N GLY A 147 0.46 -2.84 12.73
CA GLY A 147 0.44 -1.61 11.95
C GLY A 147 0.57 -1.82 10.44
N ALA A 148 1.39 -2.78 9.97
CA ALA A 148 1.50 -3.11 8.55
C ALA A 148 0.22 -3.80 8.03
N VAL A 149 -0.37 -4.67 8.83
CA VAL A 149 -1.60 -5.38 8.49
C VAL A 149 -2.80 -4.43 8.42
N THR A 150 -2.97 -3.57 9.43
CA THR A 150 -4.06 -2.58 9.43
C THR A 150 -3.91 -1.55 8.31
N ALA A 151 -2.67 -1.20 7.93
CA ALA A 151 -2.42 -0.36 6.75
C ALA A 151 -2.91 -1.03 5.46
N ALA A 152 -2.60 -2.31 5.26
CA ALA A 152 -3.08 -3.08 4.12
C ALA A 152 -4.61 -3.28 4.16
N CYS A 153 -5.20 -3.51 5.33
CA CYS A 153 -6.65 -3.60 5.51
C CYS A 153 -7.36 -2.27 5.18
N PHE A 154 -6.71 -1.13 5.50
CA PHE A 154 -7.19 0.17 5.05
C PHE A 154 -7.22 0.26 3.52
N LEU A 155 -6.12 -0.06 2.84
CA LEU A 155 -6.04 -0.03 1.37
C LEU A 155 -7.04 -1.00 0.72
N GLN A 156 -7.25 -2.17 1.30
CA GLN A 156 -8.19 -3.18 0.79
C GLN A 156 -9.61 -2.64 0.61
N ARG A 157 -10.05 -1.68 1.45
CA ARG A 157 -11.39 -1.07 1.31
C ARG A 157 -11.59 -0.37 -0.04
N PHE A 158 -10.52 0.03 -0.70
CA PHE A 158 -10.53 0.77 -1.96
C PHE A 158 -10.25 -0.10 -3.20
N THR A 159 -9.97 -1.41 -3.01
CA THR A 159 -9.47 -2.32 -4.07
C THR A 159 -10.41 -3.49 -4.36
N ARG A 160 -11.66 -3.48 -3.89
CA ARG A 160 -12.60 -4.61 -3.96
C ARG A 160 -13.08 -4.95 -5.38
N ASP A 161 -12.86 -4.06 -6.36
CA ASP A 161 -13.38 -4.21 -7.72
C ASP A 161 -12.41 -4.89 -8.68
N TYR A 162 -11.18 -5.25 -8.21
CA TYR A 162 -10.15 -5.89 -9.02
C TYR A 162 -9.20 -6.73 -8.15
N ARG A 163 -8.45 -7.62 -8.77
CA ARG A 163 -7.37 -8.36 -8.10
C ARG A 163 -6.30 -7.38 -7.64
N TRP A 164 -5.84 -7.52 -6.41
CA TRP A 164 -4.94 -6.53 -5.82
C TRP A 164 -3.87 -7.18 -4.94
N ALA A 165 -2.67 -6.61 -4.99
CA ALA A 165 -1.61 -6.84 -4.02
C ALA A 165 -0.92 -5.53 -3.65
N HIS A 166 -0.63 -5.35 -2.37
CA HIS A 166 0.24 -4.31 -1.84
C HIS A 166 1.61 -4.89 -1.49
N LEU A 167 2.67 -4.20 -1.91
CA LEU A 167 4.05 -4.51 -1.57
C LEU A 167 4.60 -3.39 -0.68
N ASP A 168 4.74 -3.67 0.62
CA ASP A 168 5.38 -2.75 1.56
C ASP A 168 6.89 -2.96 1.52
N ILE A 169 7.57 -2.05 0.86
CA ILE A 169 9.01 -2.06 0.64
C ILE A 169 9.77 -1.18 1.64
N ALA A 170 9.15 -0.77 2.74
CA ALA A 170 9.78 0.13 3.71
C ALA A 170 11.12 -0.40 4.23
N GLY A 171 11.23 -1.72 4.43
CA GLY A 171 12.47 -2.35 4.89
C GLY A 171 13.50 -2.57 3.78
N THR A 172 13.07 -2.90 2.57
CA THR A 172 13.95 -3.30 1.47
C THR A 172 14.43 -2.12 0.60
N ALA A 173 13.72 -0.98 0.64
CA ALA A 173 14.08 0.22 -0.13
C ALA A 173 15.26 1.02 0.44
N TRP A 174 15.68 0.75 1.67
CA TRP A 174 16.76 1.47 2.35
C TRP A 174 17.98 0.59 2.56
N ASN A 175 19.14 1.07 2.12
CA ASN A 175 20.44 0.54 2.52
C ASN A 175 21.05 1.50 3.53
N SER A 176 21.08 1.11 4.81
CA SER A 176 21.80 1.82 5.86
C SER A 176 23.08 1.06 6.20
N GLY A 177 24.25 1.70 6.10
CA GLY A 177 25.51 1.12 6.51
C GLY A 177 26.66 1.27 5.50
N ALA A 178 27.78 0.58 5.75
CA ALA A 178 29.03 0.69 5.00
C ALA A 178 28.97 0.15 3.54
N ASN A 179 27.85 -0.50 3.16
CA ASN A 179 27.64 -1.10 1.84
C ASN A 179 26.66 -0.28 0.98
N LYS A 180 26.71 1.04 1.10
CA LYS A 180 25.96 1.93 0.21
C LYS A 180 26.60 2.00 -1.16
#